data_b0259d112f4a136330df0bd37f291827
#
_entry.id   b0259d112f4a136330df0bd37f291827
#
_cell.length_a   1.000
_cell.length_b   1.000
_cell.length_c   1.000
_cell.angle_alpha   90.00
_cell.angle_beta   90.00
_cell.angle_gamma   90.00
#
_symmetry.space_group_name_H-M   'P 1'
#
loop_
_entity.id
_entity.type
_entity.pdbx_description
1 polymer ?
#
loop_
_entity_poly.entity_id
_entity_poly.type
_entity_poly.pdbx_seq_one_letter_code
_entity_poly.pdbx_strand_id
1 'polypeptide(L)'
;EIHPGAKIGKRLFIDHGMGVVIGETCTIGDNVTIYQGVTLGGTGKEKGKRHPDIGDNVLIAAGSKILGNIKIESNVNIGANSVVLQSVPSYTTVVGIPGHIVKQEGRRIGKTFDHRNLPDPLFEQIKHLERQLEKAKNGEIQDDYII
;
A
#
# COMPACT_ATOMS: atom_id res chain seq x y z
N GLU A 1 4.16 -9.43 17.29
CA GLU A 1 3.05 -9.22 18.24
C GLU A 1 1.71 -9.16 17.52
N ILE A 2 0.71 -9.87 18.03
CA ILE A 2 -0.69 -9.73 17.61
C ILE A 2 -1.48 -9.40 18.86
N HIS A 3 -2.07 -8.21 18.88
CA HIS A 3 -2.87 -7.78 20.03
C HIS A 3 -4.13 -8.65 20.15
N PRO A 4 -4.51 -9.13 21.35
CA PRO A 4 -5.66 -10.03 21.53
C PRO A 4 -7.01 -9.41 21.14
N GLY A 5 -7.11 -8.09 21.03
CA GLY A 5 -8.30 -7.38 20.55
C GLY A 5 -8.46 -7.37 19.03
N ALA A 6 -7.45 -7.74 18.26
CA ALA A 6 -7.53 -7.79 16.80
C ALA A 6 -8.54 -8.85 16.33
N LYS A 7 -9.33 -8.49 15.33
CA LYS A 7 -10.30 -9.41 14.69
C LYS A 7 -9.69 -9.95 13.42
N ILE A 8 -9.54 -11.27 13.35
CA ILE A 8 -8.85 -11.93 12.23
C ILE A 8 -9.79 -12.93 11.58
N GLY A 9 -9.97 -12.79 10.27
CA GLY A 9 -10.74 -13.71 9.44
C GLY A 9 -10.02 -15.04 9.20
N LYS A 10 -10.47 -15.77 8.21
CA LYS A 10 -9.96 -17.12 7.90
C LYS A 10 -8.76 -17.07 6.98
N ARG A 11 -7.84 -18.02 7.12
CA ARG A 11 -6.71 -18.22 6.22
C ARG A 11 -5.75 -17.01 6.18
N LEU A 12 -5.55 -16.36 7.33
CA LEU A 12 -4.41 -15.47 7.48
C LEU A 12 -3.12 -16.29 7.37
N PHE A 13 -2.23 -15.89 6.47
CA PHE A 13 -0.91 -16.49 6.32
C PHE A 13 0.16 -15.43 6.64
N ILE A 14 1.01 -15.72 7.63
CA ILE A 14 2.14 -14.87 7.99
C ILE A 14 3.41 -15.62 7.63
N ASP A 15 4.16 -15.10 6.66
CA ASP A 15 5.43 -15.65 6.25
C ASP A 15 6.58 -14.88 6.90
N HIS A 16 7.55 -15.62 7.47
CA HIS A 16 8.70 -15.03 8.18
C HIS A 16 8.29 -14.02 9.26
N GLY A 17 7.37 -14.34 10.14
CA GLY A 17 6.64 -13.43 11.04
C GLY A 17 7.43 -12.51 11.98
N MET A 18 8.76 -12.45 11.85
CA MET A 18 9.62 -11.58 12.68
C MET A 18 9.27 -10.11 12.48
N GLY A 19 9.05 -9.39 13.59
CA GLY A 19 8.74 -7.97 13.57
C GLY A 19 7.33 -7.60 13.06
N VAL A 20 6.44 -8.57 12.86
CA VAL A 20 5.04 -8.28 12.55
C VAL A 20 4.35 -7.74 13.78
N VAL A 21 3.62 -6.62 13.62
CA VAL A 21 2.81 -6.00 14.67
C VAL A 21 1.39 -5.78 14.14
N ILE A 22 0.40 -6.35 14.82
CA ILE A 22 -1.02 -6.18 14.53
C ILE A 22 -1.69 -5.55 15.75
N GLY A 23 -2.18 -4.32 15.58
CA GLY A 23 -2.72 -3.51 16.66
C GLY A 23 -4.11 -3.93 17.13
N GLU A 24 -4.49 -3.46 18.32
CA GLU A 24 -5.71 -3.83 19.04
C GLU A 24 -7.01 -3.77 18.25
N THR A 25 -7.22 -2.70 17.51
CA THR A 25 -8.48 -2.45 16.80
C THR A 25 -8.41 -2.80 15.32
N CYS A 26 -7.39 -3.58 14.89
CA CYS A 26 -7.33 -4.09 13.53
C CYS A 26 -8.47 -5.06 13.23
N THR A 27 -8.97 -4.99 12.01
CA THR A 27 -9.80 -6.04 11.42
C THR A 27 -9.09 -6.57 10.18
N ILE A 28 -8.96 -7.88 10.06
CA ILE A 28 -8.32 -8.55 8.93
C ILE A 28 -9.32 -9.54 8.33
N GLY A 29 -9.57 -9.41 7.04
CA GLY A 29 -10.47 -10.27 6.30
C GLY A 29 -9.89 -11.66 6.01
N ASP A 30 -10.46 -12.34 5.03
CA ASP A 30 -10.10 -13.68 4.64
C ASP A 30 -8.95 -13.72 3.60
N ASN A 31 -8.15 -14.78 3.61
CA ASN A 31 -7.05 -15.00 2.64
C ASN A 31 -6.01 -13.85 2.59
N VAL A 32 -5.69 -13.25 3.71
CA VAL A 32 -4.69 -12.21 3.79
C VAL A 32 -3.30 -12.84 3.96
N THR A 33 -2.31 -12.30 3.27
CA THR A 33 -0.90 -12.69 3.40
C THR A 33 -0.09 -11.52 3.91
N ILE A 34 0.71 -11.75 4.96
CA ILE A 34 1.55 -10.75 5.61
C ILE A 34 2.97 -11.28 5.70
N TYR A 35 3.95 -10.45 5.38
CA TYR A 35 5.37 -10.76 5.50
C TYR A 35 6.01 -10.11 6.73
N GLN A 36 7.28 -10.45 6.97
CA GLN A 36 8.07 -9.94 8.09
C GLN A 36 8.07 -8.41 8.16
N GLY A 37 8.16 -7.89 9.38
CA GLY A 37 8.30 -6.46 9.66
C GLY A 37 7.09 -5.59 9.32
N VAL A 38 5.97 -6.19 8.93
CA VAL A 38 4.72 -5.45 8.67
C VAL A 38 4.16 -4.90 9.97
N THR A 39 3.70 -3.65 9.93
CA THR A 39 2.97 -3.02 11.04
C THR A 39 1.58 -2.59 10.60
N LEU A 40 0.55 -3.11 11.27
CA LEU A 40 -0.82 -2.61 11.21
C LEU A 40 -1.05 -1.78 12.47
N GLY A 41 -0.72 -0.49 12.39
CA GLY A 41 -0.56 0.40 13.54
C GLY A 41 -1.57 1.54 13.60
N GLY A 42 -1.63 2.20 14.75
CA GLY A 42 -2.32 3.47 14.93
C GLY A 42 -1.38 4.67 14.75
N THR A 43 -1.95 5.87 14.67
CA THR A 43 -1.19 7.13 14.61
C THR A 43 -0.88 7.72 15.99
N GLY A 44 -1.30 7.06 17.05
CA GLY A 44 -0.95 7.41 18.44
C GLY A 44 -1.80 8.51 19.10
N LYS A 45 -2.70 9.16 18.37
CA LYS A 45 -3.49 10.29 18.88
C LYS A 45 -4.96 9.96 19.17
N GLU A 46 -5.47 8.87 18.62
CA GLU A 46 -6.88 8.52 18.66
C GLU A 46 -7.21 7.49 19.74
N LYS A 47 -8.34 7.68 20.41
CA LYS A 47 -8.94 6.67 21.29
C LYS A 47 -9.97 5.87 20.48
N GLY A 48 -10.17 4.59 20.80
CA GLY A 48 -11.09 3.72 20.09
C GLY A 48 -10.50 3.11 18.81
N LYS A 49 -11.25 3.12 17.72
CA LYS A 49 -10.80 2.59 16.42
C LYS A 49 -9.68 3.46 15.86
N ARG A 50 -8.48 2.92 15.81
CA ARG A 50 -7.25 3.64 15.42
C ARG A 50 -6.30 2.83 14.54
N HIS A 51 -6.61 1.57 14.30
CA HIS A 51 -5.82 0.67 13.46
C HIS A 51 -6.58 0.33 12.17
N PRO A 52 -5.89 -0.10 11.13
CA PRO A 52 -6.52 -0.31 9.82
C PRO A 52 -7.50 -1.49 9.78
N ASP A 53 -8.44 -1.39 8.84
CA ASP A 53 -9.25 -2.51 8.36
C ASP A 53 -8.67 -3.04 7.07
N ILE A 54 -8.40 -4.34 7.02
CA ILE A 54 -7.84 -5.04 5.87
C ILE A 54 -8.93 -5.95 5.29
N GLY A 55 -9.24 -5.77 4.02
CA GLY A 55 -10.21 -6.60 3.30
C GLY A 55 -9.69 -7.99 2.96
N ASP A 56 -10.42 -8.68 2.09
CA ASP A 56 -10.10 -10.05 1.69
C ASP A 56 -9.06 -10.10 0.56
N ASN A 57 -8.31 -11.19 0.48
CA ASN A 57 -7.33 -11.43 -0.58
C ASN A 57 -6.28 -10.32 -0.69
N VAL A 58 -5.84 -9.77 0.41
CA VAL A 58 -4.82 -8.70 0.47
C VAL A 58 -3.45 -9.31 0.68
N LEU A 59 -2.46 -8.79 -0.06
CA LEU A 59 -1.04 -9.09 0.13
C LEU A 59 -0.34 -7.87 0.72
N ILE A 60 0.34 -8.05 1.85
CA ILE A 60 1.13 -7.00 2.50
C ILE A 60 2.58 -7.46 2.56
N ALA A 61 3.41 -6.87 1.69
CA ALA A 61 4.80 -7.29 1.55
C ALA A 61 5.68 -6.79 2.70
N ALA A 62 6.89 -7.35 2.77
CA ALA A 62 7.83 -7.17 3.87
C ALA A 62 8.09 -5.71 4.22
N GLY A 63 8.13 -5.43 5.51
CA GLY A 63 8.49 -4.12 6.07
C GLY A 63 7.44 -3.02 5.92
N SER A 64 6.30 -3.28 5.27
CA SER A 64 5.26 -2.27 5.04
C SER A 64 4.62 -1.79 6.33
N LYS A 65 4.23 -0.51 6.37
CA LYS A 65 3.55 0.13 7.50
C LYS A 65 2.19 0.65 7.02
N ILE A 66 1.12 0.16 7.61
CA ILE A 66 -0.24 0.61 7.34
C ILE A 66 -0.75 1.24 8.63
N LEU A 67 -0.95 2.55 8.61
CA LEU A 67 -1.10 3.33 9.84
C LEU A 67 -2.37 4.16 9.84
N GLY A 68 -3.09 4.09 10.95
CA GLY A 68 -4.29 4.87 11.20
C GLY A 68 -5.60 4.09 10.98
N ASN A 69 -6.69 4.77 11.25
CA ASN A 69 -8.04 4.25 10.99
C ASN A 69 -8.37 4.39 9.49
N ILE A 70 -7.74 3.57 8.68
CA ILE A 70 -7.89 3.54 7.23
C ILE A 70 -8.37 2.18 6.77
N LYS A 71 -8.91 2.11 5.57
CA LYS A 71 -9.42 0.87 4.98
C LYS A 71 -8.60 0.47 3.76
N ILE A 72 -8.07 -0.74 3.80
CA ILE A 72 -7.49 -1.41 2.63
C ILE A 72 -8.56 -2.36 2.11
N GLU A 73 -9.14 -2.03 0.97
CA GLU A 73 -10.20 -2.83 0.37
C GLU A 73 -9.69 -4.19 -0.11
N SER A 74 -10.59 -5.06 -0.58
CA SER A 74 -10.24 -6.41 -1.02
C SER A 74 -9.43 -6.41 -2.32
N ASN A 75 -8.62 -7.45 -2.51
CA ASN A 75 -7.78 -7.67 -3.70
C ASN A 75 -6.72 -6.57 -3.92
N VAL A 76 -6.13 -6.10 -2.84
CA VAL A 76 -5.06 -5.09 -2.84
C VAL A 76 -3.70 -5.74 -2.62
N ASN A 77 -2.68 -5.22 -3.30
CA ASN A 77 -1.28 -5.57 -3.05
C ASN A 77 -0.53 -4.34 -2.50
N ILE A 78 0.12 -4.51 -1.37
CA ILE A 78 1.00 -3.48 -0.79
C ILE A 78 2.45 -3.94 -1.01
N GLY A 79 3.22 -3.15 -1.76
CA GLY A 79 4.63 -3.43 -2.04
C GLY A 79 5.52 -3.30 -0.81
N ALA A 80 6.68 -3.96 -0.84
CA ALA A 80 7.61 -3.98 0.28
C ALA A 80 8.05 -2.57 0.70
N ASN A 81 8.22 -2.36 2.01
CA ASN A 81 8.60 -1.09 2.64
C ASN A 81 7.69 0.10 2.35
N SER A 82 6.48 -0.13 1.86
CA SER A 82 5.51 0.96 1.64
C SER A 82 4.95 1.49 2.96
N VAL A 83 4.68 2.79 3.00
CA VAL A 83 4.02 3.45 4.14
C VAL A 83 2.66 3.98 3.69
N VAL A 84 1.60 3.30 4.09
CA VAL A 84 0.22 3.60 3.68
C VAL A 84 -0.49 4.37 4.79
N LEU A 85 -0.92 5.58 4.46
CA LEU A 85 -1.55 6.53 5.40
C LEU A 85 -2.98 6.91 4.98
N GLN A 86 -3.46 6.37 3.86
CA GLN A 86 -4.79 6.66 3.30
C GLN A 86 -5.47 5.37 2.88
N SER A 87 -6.79 5.38 2.85
CA SER A 87 -7.58 4.25 2.38
C SER A 87 -7.29 3.91 0.92
N VAL A 88 -7.29 2.63 0.62
CA VAL A 88 -6.90 2.07 -0.69
C VAL A 88 -8.09 1.33 -1.30
N PRO A 89 -8.53 1.69 -2.51
CA PRO A 89 -9.64 1.01 -3.18
C PRO A 89 -9.25 -0.39 -3.65
N SER A 90 -10.26 -1.22 -3.91
CA SER A 90 -10.08 -2.59 -4.38
C SER A 90 -9.33 -2.67 -5.71
N TYR A 91 -8.66 -3.80 -5.93
CA TYR A 91 -7.93 -4.13 -7.16
C TYR A 91 -6.79 -3.15 -7.47
N THR A 92 -6.11 -2.67 -6.44
CA THR A 92 -4.97 -1.75 -6.58
C THR A 92 -3.68 -2.34 -6.08
N THR A 93 -2.58 -1.79 -6.59
CA THR A 93 -1.24 -1.99 -6.04
C THR A 93 -0.70 -0.65 -5.53
N VAL A 94 -0.21 -0.66 -4.30
CA VAL A 94 0.37 0.52 -3.64
C VAL A 94 1.84 0.28 -3.36
N VAL A 95 2.70 1.25 -3.69
CA VAL A 95 4.13 1.22 -3.38
C VAL A 95 4.64 2.59 -2.94
N GLY A 96 5.74 2.61 -2.21
CA GLY A 96 6.50 3.83 -1.89
C GLY A 96 6.24 4.42 -0.50
N ILE A 97 6.98 5.51 -0.20
CA ILE A 97 6.94 6.26 1.05
C ILE A 97 6.80 7.76 0.72
N PRO A 98 5.62 8.38 0.90
CA PRO A 98 4.32 7.75 1.20
C PRO A 98 3.82 6.84 0.07
N GLY A 99 2.94 5.89 0.41
CA GLY A 99 2.41 4.92 -0.55
C GLY A 99 1.53 5.58 -1.62
N HIS A 100 1.80 5.27 -2.87
CA HIS A 100 1.04 5.72 -4.05
C HIS A 100 0.44 4.53 -4.79
N ILE A 101 -0.77 4.70 -5.32
CA ILE A 101 -1.39 3.71 -6.19
C ILE A 101 -0.65 3.73 -7.53
N VAL A 102 -0.05 2.60 -7.92
CA VAL A 102 0.69 2.45 -9.17
C VAL A 102 -0.04 1.58 -10.19
N LYS A 103 -1.01 0.79 -9.72
CA LYS A 103 -1.84 -0.05 -10.57
C LYS A 103 -3.24 -0.13 -10.00
N GLN A 104 -4.23 0.06 -10.86
CA GLN A 104 -5.64 -0.15 -10.55
C GLN A 104 -6.26 -0.90 -11.73
N GLU A 105 -6.68 -2.15 -11.50
CA GLU A 105 -7.31 -2.98 -12.51
C GLU A 105 -8.65 -3.47 -11.95
N GLY A 106 -9.72 -3.33 -12.74
CA GLY A 106 -11.04 -3.86 -12.41
C GLY A 106 -11.12 -5.40 -12.49
N ARG A 107 -9.97 -6.09 -12.56
CA ARG A 107 -9.84 -7.54 -12.55
C ARG A 107 -9.25 -8.01 -11.23
N ARG A 108 -9.65 -9.18 -10.79
CA ARG A 108 -9.07 -9.86 -9.63
C ARG A 108 -7.57 -10.02 -9.86
N ILE A 109 -6.77 -9.27 -9.15
CA ILE A 109 -5.32 -9.44 -9.14
C ILE A 109 -5.05 -10.70 -8.32
N GLY A 110 -4.63 -11.76 -9.00
CA GLY A 110 -4.11 -12.94 -8.31
C GLY A 110 -2.96 -12.52 -7.41
N LYS A 111 -2.72 -13.26 -6.34
CA LYS A 111 -1.55 -13.07 -5.48
C LYS A 111 -0.28 -13.30 -6.33
N THR A 112 0.26 -12.27 -6.91
CA THR A 112 1.57 -12.33 -7.57
C THR A 112 2.63 -12.02 -6.52
N PHE A 113 3.44 -13.01 -6.19
CA PHE A 113 4.60 -12.85 -5.29
C PHE A 113 5.80 -12.19 -5.99
N ASP A 114 5.61 -11.58 -7.15
CA ASP A 114 6.69 -10.94 -7.87
C ASP A 114 6.97 -9.54 -7.30
N HIS A 115 7.84 -9.50 -6.30
CA HIS A 115 8.31 -8.27 -5.68
C HIS A 115 9.37 -7.52 -6.51
N ARG A 116 9.81 -8.08 -7.66
CA ARG A 116 10.92 -7.53 -8.44
C ARG A 116 10.49 -6.51 -9.48
N ASN A 117 9.21 -6.53 -9.87
CA ASN A 117 8.68 -5.67 -10.94
C ASN A 117 7.60 -4.69 -10.44
N LEU A 118 7.70 -4.26 -9.20
CA LEU A 118 6.85 -3.18 -8.70
C LEU A 118 7.32 -1.86 -9.30
N PRO A 119 6.45 -1.07 -9.95
CA PRO A 119 6.82 0.25 -10.45
C PRO A 119 7.18 1.15 -9.27
N ASP A 120 8.30 1.84 -9.39
CA ASP A 120 8.71 2.86 -8.45
C ASP A 120 8.06 4.21 -8.83
N PRO A 121 7.16 4.76 -8.00
CA PRO A 121 6.48 6.02 -8.31
C PRO A 121 7.43 7.19 -8.52
N LEU A 122 8.53 7.23 -7.77
CA LEU A 122 9.55 8.28 -7.90
C LEU A 122 10.28 8.17 -9.24
N PHE A 123 10.61 6.97 -9.65
CA PHE A 123 11.27 6.71 -10.93
C PHE A 123 10.38 7.09 -12.12
N GLU A 124 9.07 6.78 -12.04
CA GLU A 124 8.12 7.19 -13.08
C GLU A 124 7.92 8.72 -13.14
N GLN A 125 7.94 9.40 -11.99
CA GLN A 125 7.91 10.86 -11.94
C GLN A 125 9.18 11.47 -12.55
N ILE A 126 10.35 10.92 -12.26
CA ILE A 126 11.62 11.36 -12.84
C ILE A 126 11.58 11.21 -14.36
N LYS A 127 11.18 10.07 -14.88
CA LYS A 127 11.02 9.85 -16.32
C LYS A 127 10.01 10.81 -16.97
N HIS A 128 8.96 11.16 -16.26
CA HIS A 128 7.99 12.13 -16.76
C HIS A 128 8.62 13.53 -16.86
N LEU A 129 9.35 13.96 -15.84
CA LEU A 129 10.07 15.24 -15.83
C LEU A 129 11.16 15.30 -16.91
N GLU A 130 11.91 14.23 -17.11
CA GLU A 130 12.90 14.12 -18.19
C GLU A 130 12.26 14.33 -19.56
N ARG A 131 11.12 13.67 -19.84
CA ARG A 131 10.37 13.86 -21.10
C ARG A 131 9.85 15.29 -21.27
N GLN A 132 9.40 15.93 -20.20
CA GLN A 132 8.99 17.34 -20.26
C GLN A 132 10.17 18.26 -20.55
N LEU A 133 11.30 18.00 -19.94
CA LEU A 133 12.54 18.76 -20.16
C LEU A 133 13.05 18.63 -21.60
N GLU A 134 12.98 17.43 -22.18
CA GLU A 134 13.33 17.22 -23.59
C GLU A 134 12.39 17.97 -24.53
N LYS A 135 11.09 17.93 -24.29
CA LYS A 135 10.10 18.71 -25.06
C LYS A 135 10.36 20.21 -24.97
N ALA A 136 10.68 20.74 -23.77
CA ALA A 136 11.02 22.13 -23.58
C ALA A 136 12.30 22.53 -24.34
N LYS A 137 13.33 21.67 -24.33
CA LYS A 137 14.59 21.90 -25.08
C LYS A 137 14.37 21.90 -26.60
N ASN A 138 13.43 21.10 -27.09
CA ASN A 138 13.11 21.01 -28.51
C ASN A 138 12.12 22.08 -28.99
N GLY A 139 11.68 23.00 -28.12
CA GLY A 139 10.73 24.06 -28.45
C GLY A 139 9.30 23.57 -28.70
N GLU A 140 8.96 22.35 -28.24
CA GLU A 140 7.64 21.75 -28.41
C GLU A 140 6.62 22.15 -27.31
N ILE A 141 7.05 22.92 -26.31
CA ILE A 141 6.17 23.51 -25.31
C ILE A 141 5.85 24.92 -25.74
N GLN A 142 4.67 25.16 -26.29
CA GLN A 142 4.12 26.49 -26.41
C GLN A 142 3.73 26.96 -25.01
N ASP A 143 4.18 28.17 -24.65
CA ASP A 143 3.76 28.87 -23.42
C ASP A 143 2.25 29.15 -23.48
N ASP A 144 1.44 28.28 -22.89
CA ASP A 144 0.04 28.57 -22.58
C ASP A 144 -0.09 29.38 -21.27
N TYR A 145 0.77 30.36 -21.08
CA TYR A 145 0.60 31.39 -20.07
C TYR A 145 0.50 32.75 -20.76
N ILE A 146 -0.67 33.05 -21.27
CA ILE A 146 -1.08 34.43 -21.49
C ILE A 146 -2.26 34.73 -20.57
N ILE A 147 -1.91 35.43 -19.48
CA ILE A 147 -2.71 36.32 -18.59
C ILE A 147 -4.09 35.81 -18.16
#